data_714e655de74d0edb644a6e39dd7dcd81
#
_entry.id   714e655de74d0edb644a6e39dd7dcd81
#
_cell.length_a   1.000
_cell.length_b   1.000
_cell.length_c   1.000
_cell.angle_alpha   90.00
_cell.angle_beta   90.00
_cell.angle_gamma   90.00
#
_symmetry.space_group_name_H-M   'P 1'
#
loop_
_entity.id
_entity.type
_entity.pdbx_description
1 polymer ?
#
loop_
_entity_poly.entity_id
_entity_poly.type
_entity_poly.pdbx_seq_one_letter_code
_entity_poly.pdbx_strand_id
1 'polypeptide(L)'
;MKENGVPLDYFSWHSYANIPNTMKFAAYAREQLDKYGFTDAETTCNEWNPEVSLRGTGRHAALTTGMMLAMQNSPLDSAMFYDARYGTSIYGSLFNPLTAEPFPAYYGFLAFNELYKRGTQAEVVCDVQNVYALAAYNGTDGYLVIANTGADAVPLKIEVNGNVIGCQLLDGEHLLEACEQPDAIPANSVLVLRIQIEA
;
A
#
# COMPACT_ATOMS: atom_id res chain seq x y z
N MET A 1 -28.88 8.74 14.40
CA MET A 1 -29.14 7.32 14.05
C MET A 1 -29.32 6.48 15.32
N LYS A 2 -28.35 6.43 16.22
CA LYS A 2 -28.40 5.60 17.44
C LYS A 2 -29.65 5.87 18.30
N GLU A 3 -29.97 7.15 18.57
CA GLU A 3 -31.15 7.56 19.37
C GLU A 3 -32.48 7.08 18.77
N ASN A 4 -32.53 6.88 17.47
CA ASN A 4 -33.73 6.42 16.75
C ASN A 4 -33.73 4.90 16.46
N GLY A 5 -32.76 4.16 16.99
CA GLY A 5 -32.62 2.71 16.77
C GLY A 5 -32.31 2.33 15.32
N VAL A 6 -31.77 3.25 14.53
CA VAL A 6 -31.40 2.95 13.13
C VAL A 6 -30.10 2.17 13.11
N PRO A 7 -30.08 0.94 12.52
CA PRO A 7 -28.87 0.15 12.41
C PRO A 7 -27.84 0.82 11.46
N LEU A 8 -26.57 0.53 11.69
CA LEU A 8 -25.48 0.91 10.82
C LEU A 8 -24.50 -0.27 10.75
N ASP A 9 -24.45 -0.95 9.61
CA ASP A 9 -23.63 -2.13 9.40
C ASP A 9 -22.25 -1.75 8.86
N TYR A 10 -22.18 -0.71 8.02
CA TYR A 10 -20.93 -0.17 7.55
C TYR A 10 -21.00 1.33 7.25
N PHE A 11 -19.85 1.99 7.31
CA PHE A 11 -19.64 3.39 6.94
C PHE A 11 -18.64 3.48 5.81
N SER A 12 -19.05 3.98 4.65
CA SER A 12 -18.18 4.15 3.49
C SER A 12 -17.81 5.60 3.23
N TRP A 13 -16.60 5.81 2.75
CA TRP A 13 -16.05 7.13 2.47
C TRP A 13 -15.00 7.06 1.35
N HIS A 14 -14.60 8.22 0.81
CA HIS A 14 -13.61 8.33 -0.26
C HIS A 14 -12.38 9.09 0.22
N SER A 15 -11.20 8.76 -0.35
CA SER A 15 -9.99 9.53 -0.13
C SER A 15 -9.14 9.64 -1.39
N TYR A 16 -8.93 10.86 -1.82
CA TYR A 16 -7.93 11.26 -2.83
C TYR A 16 -6.80 12.08 -2.19
N ALA A 17 -6.69 12.00 -0.87
CA ALA A 17 -5.68 12.69 -0.08
C ALA A 17 -4.35 11.92 -0.08
N ASN A 18 -3.29 12.56 0.43
CA ASN A 18 -2.03 11.89 0.70
C ASN A 18 -2.17 10.83 1.80
N ILE A 19 -1.19 9.95 1.92
CA ILE A 19 -1.20 8.80 2.85
C ILE A 19 -1.45 9.25 4.30
N PRO A 20 -0.73 10.24 4.88
CA PRO A 20 -0.97 10.66 6.26
C PRO A 20 -2.39 11.16 6.52
N ASN A 21 -2.98 11.89 5.58
CA ASN A 21 -4.34 12.40 5.74
C ASN A 21 -5.38 11.29 5.60
N THR A 22 -5.19 10.36 4.65
CA THR A 22 -6.06 9.19 4.51
C THR A 22 -6.06 8.35 5.79
N MET A 23 -4.90 8.14 6.41
CA MET A 23 -4.81 7.41 7.69
C MET A 23 -5.51 8.16 8.83
N LYS A 24 -5.44 9.50 8.86
CA LYS A 24 -6.21 10.32 9.82
C LYS A 24 -7.72 10.17 9.61
N PHE A 25 -8.19 10.10 8.37
CA PHE A 25 -9.61 9.90 8.08
C PHE A 25 -10.08 8.51 8.51
N ALA A 26 -9.28 7.46 8.28
CA ALA A 26 -9.57 6.12 8.74
C ALA A 26 -9.71 6.05 10.28
N ALA A 27 -8.73 6.61 10.99
CA ALA A 27 -8.74 6.69 12.44
C ALA A 27 -9.94 7.49 12.97
N TYR A 28 -10.22 8.64 12.36
CA TYR A 28 -11.37 9.47 12.73
C TYR A 28 -12.70 8.76 12.50
N ALA A 29 -12.88 8.07 11.37
CA ALA A 29 -14.09 7.32 11.09
C ALA A 29 -14.35 6.26 12.16
N ARG A 30 -13.33 5.47 12.52
CA ARG A 30 -13.42 4.46 13.57
C ARG A 30 -13.73 5.06 14.94
N GLU A 31 -13.01 6.12 15.31
CA GLU A 31 -13.24 6.83 16.57
C GLU A 31 -14.69 7.35 16.69
N GLN A 32 -15.24 7.93 15.61
CA GLN A 32 -16.63 8.41 15.63
C GLN A 32 -17.64 7.26 15.72
N LEU A 33 -17.43 6.17 14.98
CA LEU A 33 -18.30 5.00 15.08
C LEU A 33 -18.32 4.43 16.50
N ASP A 34 -17.16 4.27 17.12
CA ASP A 34 -17.03 3.76 18.49
C ASP A 34 -17.68 4.71 19.51
N LYS A 35 -17.40 6.02 19.40
CA LYS A 35 -17.98 7.06 20.26
C LYS A 35 -19.51 7.04 20.25
N TYR A 36 -20.12 6.79 19.11
CA TYR A 36 -21.57 6.73 18.98
C TYR A 36 -22.13 5.31 19.14
N GLY A 37 -21.31 4.32 19.55
CA GLY A 37 -21.70 2.96 19.91
C GLY A 37 -22.03 2.08 18.70
N PHE A 38 -21.40 2.34 17.55
CA PHE A 38 -21.42 1.50 16.36
C PHE A 38 -20.11 0.70 16.24
N THR A 39 -19.73 0.01 17.32
CA THR A 39 -18.45 -0.69 17.45
C THR A 39 -18.26 -1.83 16.43
N ASP A 40 -19.38 -2.44 16.02
CA ASP A 40 -19.40 -3.56 15.09
C ASP A 40 -19.56 -3.11 13.62
N ALA A 41 -19.77 -1.80 13.38
CA ALA A 41 -19.89 -1.28 12.02
C ALA A 41 -18.52 -1.26 11.33
N GLU A 42 -18.46 -1.84 10.12
CA GLU A 42 -17.27 -1.82 9.28
C GLU A 42 -16.99 -0.42 8.72
N THR A 43 -15.71 -0.09 8.51
CA THR A 43 -15.29 1.13 7.80
C THR A 43 -14.65 0.78 6.46
N THR A 44 -15.16 1.40 5.39
CA THR A 44 -14.76 1.11 4.02
C THR A 44 -14.34 2.39 3.29
N CYS A 45 -13.08 2.45 2.86
CA CYS A 45 -12.64 3.48 1.90
C CYS A 45 -12.94 2.96 0.48
N ASN A 46 -14.19 3.15 0.02
CA ASN A 46 -14.66 2.55 -1.22
C ASN A 46 -14.26 3.28 -2.51
N GLU A 47 -13.54 4.40 -2.39
CA GLU A 47 -12.77 5.02 -3.47
C GLU A 47 -11.49 5.63 -2.91
N TRP A 48 -10.34 5.20 -3.41
CA TRP A 48 -9.07 5.86 -3.11
C TRP A 48 -8.13 5.83 -4.32
N ASN A 49 -7.37 6.89 -4.49
CA ASN A 49 -6.29 6.98 -5.47
C ASN A 49 -5.39 8.16 -5.09
N PRO A 50 -4.11 7.93 -4.74
CA PRO A 50 -3.21 9.02 -4.40
C PRO A 50 -2.75 9.73 -5.69
N GLU A 51 -2.88 11.05 -5.74
CA GLU A 51 -2.26 11.87 -6.78
C GLU A 51 -2.52 11.39 -8.23
N VAL A 52 -3.79 11.30 -8.64
CA VAL A 52 -4.20 10.85 -10.00
C VAL A 52 -3.43 11.55 -11.13
N SER A 53 -3.01 12.80 -10.92
CA SER A 53 -2.20 13.56 -11.89
C SER A 53 -0.85 12.93 -12.22
N LEU A 54 -0.35 12.05 -11.36
CA LEU A 54 0.93 11.34 -11.51
C LEU A 54 0.78 9.95 -12.16
N ARG A 55 -0.42 9.60 -12.64
CA ARG A 55 -0.66 8.29 -13.26
C ARG A 55 0.38 7.96 -14.34
N GLY A 56 0.78 6.71 -14.40
CA GLY A 56 1.79 6.23 -15.36
C GLY A 56 3.24 6.51 -14.95
N THR A 57 3.48 7.09 -13.77
CA THR A 57 4.83 7.35 -13.27
C THR A 57 5.23 6.39 -12.14
N GLY A 58 6.54 6.20 -11.93
CA GLY A 58 7.07 5.46 -10.78
C GLY A 58 6.67 6.09 -9.45
N ARG A 59 6.59 7.42 -9.38
CA ARG A 59 6.10 8.12 -8.19
C ARG A 59 4.66 7.73 -7.82
N HIS A 60 3.79 7.61 -8.82
CA HIS A 60 2.42 7.12 -8.57
C HIS A 60 2.41 5.68 -8.06
N ALA A 61 3.30 4.82 -8.58
CA ALA A 61 3.44 3.46 -8.09
C ALA A 61 3.91 3.40 -6.63
N ALA A 62 4.92 4.21 -6.26
CA ALA A 62 5.39 4.30 -4.88
C ALA A 62 4.29 4.79 -3.93
N LEU A 63 3.55 5.85 -4.31
CA LEU A 63 2.43 6.37 -3.52
C LEU A 63 1.28 5.36 -3.40
N THR A 64 0.92 4.67 -4.48
CA THR A 64 -0.13 3.64 -4.49
C THR A 64 0.26 2.46 -3.59
N THR A 65 1.49 1.97 -3.73
CA THR A 65 1.99 0.89 -2.87
C THR A 65 2.05 1.33 -1.41
N GLY A 66 2.66 2.49 -1.12
CA GLY A 66 2.74 3.02 0.24
C GLY A 66 1.36 3.22 0.90
N MET A 67 0.34 3.62 0.12
CA MET A 67 -1.04 3.72 0.59
C MET A 67 -1.59 2.35 1.00
N MET A 68 -1.41 1.31 0.19
CA MET A 68 -1.85 -0.05 0.53
C MET A 68 -1.14 -0.57 1.79
N LEU A 69 0.18 -0.36 1.90
CA LEU A 69 0.95 -0.78 3.07
C LEU A 69 0.47 -0.06 4.36
N ALA A 70 0.16 1.25 4.27
CA ALA A 70 -0.37 2.02 5.39
C ALA A 70 -1.80 1.61 5.76
N MET A 71 -2.67 1.37 4.78
CA MET A 71 -4.05 0.94 5.00
C MET A 71 -4.12 -0.41 5.69
N GLN A 72 -3.20 -1.34 5.39
CA GLN A 72 -3.16 -2.66 6.03
C GLN A 72 -2.98 -2.58 7.56
N ASN A 73 -2.29 -1.54 8.04
CA ASN A 73 -2.06 -1.30 9.47
C ASN A 73 -3.03 -0.27 10.07
N SER A 74 -4.11 0.06 9.37
CA SER A 74 -5.11 1.04 9.80
C SER A 74 -6.41 0.35 10.25
N PRO A 75 -7.33 1.06 10.92
CA PRO A 75 -8.63 0.52 11.32
C PRO A 75 -9.64 0.49 10.15
N LEU A 76 -9.18 0.20 8.94
CA LEU A 76 -10.04 -0.03 7.78
C LEU A 76 -10.34 -1.51 7.62
N ASP A 77 -11.60 -1.85 7.38
CA ASP A 77 -12.03 -3.22 7.08
C ASP A 77 -11.85 -3.53 5.59
N SER A 78 -12.07 -2.52 4.72
CA SER A 78 -11.85 -2.69 3.28
C SER A 78 -11.49 -1.38 2.58
N ALA A 79 -10.79 -1.49 1.43
CA ALA A 79 -10.42 -0.36 0.60
C ALA A 79 -10.48 -0.73 -0.89
N MET A 80 -11.06 0.14 -1.71
CA MET A 80 -11.25 -0.09 -3.14
C MET A 80 -10.54 0.99 -3.95
N PHE A 81 -9.60 0.57 -4.80
CA PHE A 81 -8.86 1.49 -5.67
C PHE A 81 -9.74 2.04 -6.78
N TYR A 82 -9.77 3.36 -6.93
CA TYR A 82 -10.53 4.02 -7.99
C TYR A 82 -9.60 4.74 -8.99
N ASP A 83 -9.34 4.21 -10.24
CA ASP A 83 -9.95 2.96 -10.63
C ASP A 83 -9.00 2.13 -11.53
N ALA A 84 -9.33 0.85 -11.65
CA ALA A 84 -8.64 -0.09 -12.53
C ALA A 84 -9.22 -0.10 -13.96
N ARG A 85 -10.14 0.81 -14.27
CA ARG A 85 -10.87 0.81 -15.53
C ARG A 85 -9.95 1.13 -16.71
N TYR A 86 -10.06 0.31 -17.72
CA TYR A 86 -9.49 0.58 -19.04
C TYR A 86 -10.37 1.56 -19.82
N GLY A 87 -9.76 2.48 -20.56
CA GLY A 87 -10.42 3.44 -21.43
C GLY A 87 -10.29 4.89 -20.97
N THR A 88 -11.30 5.71 -21.25
CA THR A 88 -11.24 7.17 -21.14
C THR A 88 -11.43 7.75 -19.74
N SER A 89 -11.38 6.94 -18.70
CA SER A 89 -11.45 7.45 -17.32
C SER A 89 -10.23 8.31 -16.98
N ILE A 90 -10.47 9.51 -16.45
CA ILE A 90 -9.39 10.37 -15.94
C ILE A 90 -8.74 9.78 -14.67
N TYR A 91 -9.43 8.89 -13.99
CA TYR A 91 -8.96 8.20 -12.78
C TYR A 91 -8.29 6.85 -13.10
N GLY A 92 -8.45 6.31 -14.31
CA GLY A 92 -7.83 5.05 -14.73
C GLY A 92 -6.31 5.11 -14.58
N SER A 93 -5.76 4.40 -13.61
CA SER A 93 -4.37 4.56 -13.20
C SER A 93 -3.56 3.27 -13.26
N LEU A 94 -4.19 2.14 -13.61
CA LEU A 94 -3.49 0.85 -13.71
C LEU A 94 -3.10 0.49 -15.15
N PHE A 95 -3.80 1.05 -16.15
CA PHE A 95 -3.56 0.72 -17.54
C PHE A 95 -3.52 1.97 -18.41
N ASN A 96 -2.64 1.96 -19.40
CA ASN A 96 -2.61 2.99 -20.44
C ASN A 96 -3.92 2.94 -21.24
N PRO A 97 -4.69 4.03 -21.34
CA PRO A 97 -6.00 4.04 -21.98
C PRO A 97 -5.95 3.79 -23.49
N LEU A 98 -4.79 3.93 -24.13
CA LEU A 98 -4.61 3.76 -25.57
C LEU A 98 -4.03 2.38 -25.93
N THR A 99 -3.07 1.88 -25.14
CA THR A 99 -2.33 0.65 -25.46
C THR A 99 -2.75 -0.55 -24.65
N ALA A 100 -3.51 -0.34 -23.55
CA ALA A 100 -3.83 -1.34 -22.52
C ALA A 100 -2.61 -1.88 -21.74
N GLU A 101 -1.43 -1.32 -21.95
CA GLU A 101 -0.23 -1.72 -21.21
C GLU A 101 -0.36 -1.31 -19.73
N PRO A 102 0.10 -2.17 -18.79
CA PRO A 102 0.10 -1.81 -17.39
C PRO A 102 0.98 -0.60 -17.09
N PHE A 103 0.47 0.33 -16.29
CA PHE A 103 1.26 1.39 -15.68
C PHE A 103 2.05 0.88 -14.46
N PRO A 104 3.10 1.58 -14.03
CA PRO A 104 3.89 1.20 -12.85
C PRO A 104 3.04 0.91 -11.60
N ALA A 105 1.93 1.63 -11.38
CA ALA A 105 1.03 1.38 -10.25
C ALA A 105 0.42 -0.03 -10.23
N TYR A 106 0.20 -0.67 -11.39
CA TYR A 106 -0.24 -2.06 -11.47
C TYR A 106 0.76 -3.00 -10.79
N TYR A 107 2.04 -2.77 -10.99
CA TYR A 107 3.10 -3.57 -10.37
C TYR A 107 3.19 -3.35 -8.85
N GLY A 108 2.74 -2.20 -8.35
CA GLY A 108 2.54 -1.98 -6.91
C GLY A 108 1.52 -2.95 -6.31
N PHE A 109 0.41 -3.23 -7.03
CA PHE A 109 -0.54 -4.27 -6.63
C PHE A 109 0.06 -5.68 -6.69
N LEU A 110 0.91 -5.96 -7.67
CA LEU A 110 1.62 -7.25 -7.72
C LEU A 110 2.58 -7.41 -6.53
N ALA A 111 3.30 -6.35 -6.16
CA ALA A 111 4.15 -6.35 -4.97
C ALA A 111 3.34 -6.62 -3.69
N PHE A 112 2.21 -5.96 -3.51
CA PHE A 112 1.32 -6.20 -2.38
C PHE A 112 0.74 -7.63 -2.39
N ASN A 113 0.42 -8.17 -3.56
CA ASN A 113 -0.08 -9.54 -3.70
C ASN A 113 0.93 -10.61 -3.23
N GLU A 114 2.24 -10.34 -3.29
CA GLU A 114 3.23 -11.26 -2.70
C GLU A 114 3.08 -11.35 -1.18
N LEU A 115 2.74 -10.26 -0.50
CA LEU A 115 2.42 -10.28 0.93
C LEU A 115 1.13 -11.07 1.20
N TYR A 116 0.08 -10.82 0.43
CA TYR A 116 -1.20 -11.52 0.56
C TYR A 116 -1.04 -13.04 0.42
N LYS A 117 -0.27 -13.51 -0.56
CA LYS A 117 -0.01 -14.94 -0.78
C LYS A 117 0.69 -15.62 0.39
N ARG A 118 1.42 -14.89 1.23
CA ARG A 118 2.10 -15.45 2.40
C ARG A 118 1.14 -15.67 3.56
N GLY A 119 0.10 -14.88 3.68
CA GLY A 119 -1.04 -15.10 4.57
C GLY A 119 -0.82 -14.69 6.03
N THR A 120 0.41 -14.66 6.55
CA THR A 120 0.70 -14.23 7.91
C THR A 120 1.50 -12.94 7.89
N GLN A 121 0.91 -11.86 8.39
CA GLN A 121 1.62 -10.59 8.53
C GLN A 121 2.65 -10.66 9.65
N ALA A 122 3.84 -10.14 9.40
CA ALA A 122 4.88 -9.95 10.42
C ALA A 122 4.88 -8.51 10.92
N GLU A 123 5.30 -8.31 12.15
CA GLU A 123 5.53 -6.98 12.68
C GLU A 123 6.72 -6.33 11.97
N VAL A 124 6.55 -5.07 11.57
CA VAL A 124 7.59 -4.24 10.96
C VAL A 124 7.66 -2.91 11.68
N VAL A 125 8.85 -2.55 12.16
CA VAL A 125 9.13 -1.22 12.73
C VAL A 125 9.87 -0.39 11.70
N CYS A 126 9.27 0.72 11.28
CA CYS A 126 9.85 1.67 10.34
C CYS A 126 9.43 3.10 10.71
N ASP A 127 10.36 3.88 11.28
CA ASP A 127 10.10 5.25 11.76
C ASP A 127 10.61 6.33 10.79
N VAL A 128 10.90 5.95 9.55
CA VAL A 128 11.42 6.87 8.54
C VAL A 128 10.26 7.58 7.83
N GLN A 129 10.29 8.90 7.83
CA GLN A 129 9.26 9.71 7.18
C GLN A 129 9.13 9.39 5.69
N ASN A 130 7.90 9.27 5.19
CA ASN A 130 7.56 8.92 3.80
C ASN A 130 8.03 7.53 3.35
N VAL A 131 8.45 6.67 4.28
CA VAL A 131 8.74 5.26 4.02
C VAL A 131 7.66 4.41 4.69
N TYR A 132 7.10 3.50 3.92
CA TYR A 132 6.07 2.56 4.37
C TYR A 132 6.56 1.15 4.12
N ALA A 133 6.41 0.27 5.10
CA ALA A 133 6.88 -1.10 4.99
C ALA A 133 5.86 -2.07 5.57
N LEU A 134 5.78 -3.25 4.97
CA LEU A 134 4.94 -4.36 5.44
C LEU A 134 5.64 -5.68 5.09
N ALA A 135 5.58 -6.62 6.00
CA ALA A 135 6.12 -7.96 5.79
C ALA A 135 5.06 -9.04 6.02
N ALA A 136 5.20 -10.13 5.30
CA ALA A 136 4.38 -11.33 5.49
C ALA A 136 5.20 -12.58 5.20
N TYR A 137 4.79 -13.71 5.78
CA TYR A 137 5.48 -14.98 5.64
C TYR A 137 4.54 -16.17 5.62
N ASN A 138 5.07 -17.28 5.09
CA ASN A 138 4.49 -18.61 5.16
C ASN A 138 5.61 -19.63 5.41
N GLY A 139 5.65 -20.21 6.62
CA GLY A 139 6.79 -21.03 7.04
C GLY A 139 8.09 -20.22 6.99
N THR A 140 9.04 -20.65 6.19
CA THR A 140 10.35 -19.99 6.02
C THR A 140 10.41 -19.02 4.83
N ASP A 141 9.34 -18.87 4.05
CA ASP A 141 9.29 -17.97 2.89
C ASP A 141 8.68 -16.62 3.26
N GLY A 142 9.51 -15.62 3.44
CA GLY A 142 9.15 -14.26 3.82
C GLY A 142 9.25 -13.26 2.68
N TYR A 143 8.40 -12.23 2.73
CA TYR A 143 8.44 -11.06 1.83
C TYR A 143 8.34 -9.79 2.65
N LEU A 144 9.17 -8.80 2.29
CA LEU A 144 9.12 -7.45 2.81
C LEU A 144 8.96 -6.49 1.62
N VAL A 145 7.92 -5.69 1.64
CA VAL A 145 7.68 -4.62 0.66
C VAL A 145 7.90 -3.29 1.34
N ILE A 146 8.74 -2.44 0.74
CA ILE A 146 9.10 -1.12 1.25
C ILE A 146 8.83 -0.09 0.15
N ALA A 147 8.02 0.91 0.43
CA ALA A 147 7.74 2.03 -0.47
C ALA A 147 8.36 3.31 0.07
N ASN A 148 9.31 3.89 -0.66
CA ASN A 148 9.81 5.24 -0.42
C ASN A 148 9.02 6.23 -1.28
N THR A 149 8.13 6.99 -0.68
CA THR A 149 7.29 8.01 -1.34
C THR A 149 7.91 9.41 -1.27
N GLY A 150 9.10 9.53 -0.67
CA GLY A 150 9.87 10.76 -0.53
C GLY A 150 10.62 11.15 -1.81
N ALA A 151 11.09 12.39 -1.82
CA ALA A 151 11.86 12.95 -2.95
C ALA A 151 13.36 12.59 -2.91
N ASP A 152 13.83 12.02 -1.80
CA ASP A 152 15.23 11.68 -1.58
C ASP A 152 15.38 10.16 -1.38
N ALA A 153 16.54 9.62 -1.73
CA ALA A 153 16.90 8.25 -1.40
C ALA A 153 17.11 8.09 0.12
N VAL A 154 16.69 6.95 0.66
CA VAL A 154 16.79 6.65 2.09
C VAL A 154 17.73 5.47 2.31
N PRO A 155 18.74 5.58 3.19
CA PRO A 155 19.62 4.46 3.50
C PRO A 155 18.83 3.22 3.93
N LEU A 156 19.18 2.06 3.37
CA LEU A 156 18.52 0.80 3.64
C LEU A 156 19.32 0.01 4.69
N LYS A 157 18.74 -0.11 5.86
CA LYS A 157 19.26 -1.03 6.90
C LYS A 157 18.11 -1.92 7.33
N ILE A 158 18.30 -3.23 7.16
CA ILE A 158 17.29 -4.24 7.48
C ILE A 158 17.86 -5.14 8.57
N GLU A 159 17.06 -5.34 9.63
CA GLU A 159 17.30 -6.33 10.65
C GLU A 159 16.17 -7.36 10.59
N VAL A 160 16.50 -8.59 10.25
CA VAL A 160 15.52 -9.68 10.09
C VAL A 160 16.13 -10.99 10.56
N ASN A 161 15.29 -11.87 11.11
CA ASN A 161 15.70 -13.23 11.44
C ASN A 161 15.73 -14.09 10.16
N GLY A 162 16.82 -14.03 9.41
CA GLY A 162 16.96 -14.73 8.14
C GLY A 162 17.88 -14.00 7.16
N ASN A 163 17.85 -14.45 5.94
CA ASN A 163 18.68 -13.93 4.85
C ASN A 163 17.83 -13.39 3.71
N VAL A 164 18.19 -12.23 3.18
CA VAL A 164 17.60 -11.72 1.93
C VAL A 164 18.15 -12.56 0.78
N ILE A 165 17.25 -13.22 0.05
CA ILE A 165 17.57 -14.13 -1.06
C ILE A 165 17.12 -13.62 -2.43
N GLY A 166 16.49 -12.45 -2.47
CA GLY A 166 16.07 -11.81 -3.71
C GLY A 166 15.64 -10.37 -3.46
N CYS A 167 15.83 -9.53 -4.47
CA CYS A 167 15.44 -8.14 -4.49
C CYS A 167 14.81 -7.80 -5.84
N GLN A 168 13.73 -7.02 -5.82
CA GLN A 168 13.11 -6.46 -7.02
C GLN A 168 12.86 -4.97 -6.81
N LEU A 169 13.01 -4.18 -7.87
CA LEU A 169 12.80 -2.73 -7.88
C LEU A 169 11.60 -2.38 -8.74
N LEU A 170 10.78 -1.46 -8.23
CA LEU A 170 9.72 -0.78 -8.96
C LEU A 170 9.92 0.73 -8.84
N ASP A 171 10.13 1.40 -9.96
CA ASP A 171 10.26 2.85 -10.06
C ASP A 171 9.78 3.35 -11.44
N GLY A 172 10.36 4.43 -11.97
CA GLY A 172 10.02 4.96 -13.29
C GLY A 172 10.57 4.16 -14.47
N GLU A 173 11.57 3.31 -14.24
CA GLU A 173 12.31 2.58 -15.27
C GLU A 173 12.21 1.05 -15.08
N HIS A 174 12.05 0.59 -13.84
CA HIS A 174 12.00 -0.82 -13.47
C HIS A 174 10.57 -1.21 -13.01
N LEU A 175 10.08 -2.33 -13.51
CA LEU A 175 8.73 -2.83 -13.27
C LEU A 175 8.76 -4.15 -12.46
N LEU A 176 9.25 -4.11 -11.23
CA LEU A 176 9.56 -5.27 -10.39
C LEU A 176 10.66 -6.16 -10.99
N GLU A 177 11.63 -5.54 -11.62
CA GLU A 177 12.78 -6.25 -12.15
C GLU A 177 13.72 -6.66 -11.01
N ALA A 178 14.35 -7.83 -11.18
CA ALA A 178 15.34 -8.31 -10.23
C ALA A 178 16.56 -7.37 -10.20
N CYS A 179 17.03 -7.05 -8.99
CA CYS A 179 18.17 -6.20 -8.77
C CYS A 179 19.07 -6.76 -7.65
N GLU A 180 20.29 -6.28 -7.56
CA GLU A 180 21.08 -6.40 -6.34
C GLU A 180 20.44 -5.55 -5.24
N GLN A 181 20.51 -6.01 -3.99
CA GLN A 181 20.00 -5.22 -2.87
C GLN A 181 20.79 -3.91 -2.76
N PRO A 182 20.15 -2.75 -2.92
CA PRO A 182 20.86 -1.48 -2.87
C PRO A 182 21.18 -1.06 -1.42
N ASP A 183 22.19 -0.21 -1.25
CA ASP A 183 22.50 0.43 0.04
C ASP A 183 21.48 1.49 0.46
N ALA A 184 20.64 1.94 -0.47
CA ALA A 184 19.59 2.91 -0.23
C ALA A 184 18.36 2.63 -1.10
N ILE A 185 17.16 2.89 -0.57
CA ILE A 185 15.91 2.84 -1.31
C ILE A 185 15.81 4.11 -2.15
N PRO A 186 15.76 4.03 -3.48
CA PRO A 186 15.66 5.22 -4.33
C PRO A 186 14.41 6.07 -4.00
N ALA A 187 14.48 7.36 -4.32
CA ALA A 187 13.31 8.23 -4.24
C ALA A 187 12.17 7.71 -5.11
N ASN A 188 10.92 7.83 -4.64
CA ASN A 188 9.73 7.44 -5.40
C ASN A 188 9.80 6.01 -5.96
N SER A 189 10.22 5.06 -5.15
CA SER A 189 10.40 3.65 -5.53
C SER A 189 9.80 2.66 -4.53
N VAL A 190 9.69 1.42 -4.97
CA VAL A 190 9.31 0.28 -4.13
C VAL A 190 10.37 -0.80 -4.26
N LEU A 191 10.84 -1.32 -3.12
CA LEU A 191 11.64 -2.53 -3.06
C LEU A 191 10.78 -3.69 -2.57
N VAL A 192 10.93 -4.84 -3.21
CA VAL A 192 10.38 -6.11 -2.77
C VAL A 192 11.53 -7.04 -2.45
N LEU A 193 11.64 -7.44 -1.20
CA LEU A 193 12.67 -8.33 -0.72
C LEU A 193 12.08 -9.69 -0.40
N ARG A 194 12.66 -10.74 -0.95
CA ARG A 194 12.36 -12.11 -0.54
C ARG A 194 13.35 -12.55 0.52
N ILE A 195 12.83 -13.13 1.59
CA ILE A 195 13.60 -13.47 2.78
C ILE A 195 13.44 -14.97 3.07
N GLN A 196 14.57 -15.67 3.20
CA GLN A 196 14.60 -17.00 3.77
C GLN A 196 14.68 -16.84 5.30
N ILE A 197 13.59 -17.09 6.00
CA ILE A 197 13.50 -17.00 7.47
C ILE A 197 14.19 -18.21 8.08
N GLU A 198 14.96 -17.97 9.13
CA GLU A 198 15.55 -19.04 9.94
C GLU A 198 14.48 -19.69 10.83
N ALA A 199 14.51 -21.01 10.94
CA ALA A 199 13.54 -21.81 11.67
C ALA A 199 13.77 -21.78 13.20
#